data_15600e3c873de4e9b1bfed2dcb7fda3d
#
_entry.id   15600e3c873de4e9b1bfed2dcb7fda3d
#
_cell.length_a   1.000
_cell.length_b   1.000
_cell.length_c   1.000
_cell.angle_alpha   90.00
_cell.angle_beta   90.00
_cell.angle_gamma   90.00
#
_symmetry.space_group_name_H-M   'P 1'
#
loop_
_entity.id
_entity.type
_entity.pdbx_description
1 polymer ?
#
loop_
_entity_poly.entity_id
_entity_poly.type
_entity_poly.pdbx_seq_one_letter_code
_entity_poly.pdbx_strand_id
1 'polypeptide(L)'
;MEPVVDLGNWRVTLLDSSIPGAVPGYLQEPQLMLLERALSEAPDRHHLICLHHHPVDIGCQWMAPIGLRNPEALFAVLQRFPQVRAVLWGHVHQSIDTQRGDLRLLASPSTCVQFTPGSEDFQADSAAPGYRWLRLHDDGRLDTGVSRVEGFVFEPDYSVGGY
;
A
#
# COMPACT_ATOMS: atom_id res chain seq x y z
N MET A 1 -6.17 -17.46 -3.29
CA MET A 1 -5.99 -16.19 -4.03
C MET A 1 -4.81 -16.38 -4.97
N GLU A 2 -4.93 -15.96 -6.24
CA GLU A 2 -3.78 -15.97 -7.17
C GLU A 2 -2.85 -14.81 -6.81
N PRO A 3 -1.61 -15.07 -6.41
CA PRO A 3 -0.72 -14.01 -5.91
C PRO A 3 -0.07 -13.19 -7.03
N VAL A 4 -0.12 -13.66 -8.28
CA VAL A 4 0.45 -12.98 -9.45
C VAL A 4 -0.57 -12.93 -10.56
N VAL A 5 -0.88 -11.74 -11.08
CA VAL A 5 -1.87 -11.52 -12.11
C VAL A 5 -1.25 -10.72 -13.25
N ASP A 6 -1.35 -11.23 -14.48
CA ASP A 6 -0.92 -10.52 -15.68
C ASP A 6 -2.09 -9.76 -16.31
N LEU A 7 -1.87 -8.46 -16.58
CA LEU A 7 -2.81 -7.52 -17.18
C LEU A 7 -2.13 -6.78 -18.34
N GLY A 8 -2.20 -7.33 -19.55
CA GLY A 8 -1.50 -6.77 -20.70
C GLY A 8 0.01 -6.67 -20.45
N ASN A 9 0.57 -5.47 -20.55
CA ASN A 9 2.00 -5.20 -20.29
C ASN A 9 2.35 -5.06 -18.81
N TRP A 10 1.41 -5.32 -17.90
CA TRP A 10 1.60 -5.24 -16.47
C TRP A 10 1.53 -6.59 -15.79
N ARG A 11 2.29 -6.71 -14.72
CA ARG A 11 2.16 -7.80 -13.72
C ARG A 11 1.88 -7.20 -12.36
N VAL A 12 0.79 -7.64 -11.73
CA VAL A 12 0.41 -7.28 -10.36
C VAL A 12 0.80 -8.43 -9.44
N THR A 13 1.62 -8.15 -8.43
CA THR A 13 2.03 -9.13 -7.42
C THR A 13 1.42 -8.75 -6.08
N LEU A 14 0.68 -9.68 -5.48
CA LEU A 14 0.00 -9.52 -4.20
C LEU A 14 0.82 -10.26 -3.13
N LEU A 15 1.37 -9.53 -2.17
CA LEU A 15 2.18 -10.08 -1.09
C LEU A 15 1.36 -10.17 0.20
N ASP A 16 1.42 -11.31 0.85
CA ASP A 16 0.88 -11.47 2.19
C ASP A 16 1.90 -10.96 3.21
N SER A 17 1.58 -9.86 3.85
CA SER A 17 2.36 -9.25 4.91
C SER A 17 1.79 -9.50 6.31
N SER A 18 0.79 -10.38 6.45
CA SER A 18 0.15 -10.67 7.72
C SER A 18 1.05 -11.51 8.66
N ILE A 19 0.92 -11.25 9.96
CA ILE A 19 1.48 -12.07 11.02
C ILE A 19 0.29 -12.59 11.85
N PRO A 20 0.08 -13.91 11.97
CA PRO A 20 -1.01 -14.43 12.77
C PRO A 20 -1.02 -13.89 14.21
N GLY A 21 -2.15 -13.30 14.62
CA GLY A 21 -2.33 -12.75 15.97
C GLY A 21 -1.59 -11.44 16.25
N ALA A 22 -1.08 -10.74 15.24
CA ALA A 22 -0.41 -9.45 15.37
C ALA A 22 -0.99 -8.40 14.42
N VAL A 23 -0.89 -7.12 14.80
CA VAL A 23 -1.32 -5.99 13.96
C VAL A 23 -0.25 -5.57 12.96
N PRO A 24 1.05 -5.50 13.31
CA PRO A 24 2.09 -5.13 12.33
C PRO A 24 2.33 -6.22 11.29
N GLY A 25 2.89 -5.82 10.16
CA GLY A 25 3.22 -6.72 9.05
C GLY A 25 4.67 -7.21 9.06
N TYR A 26 4.88 -8.31 8.35
CA TYR A 26 6.21 -8.85 8.04
C TYR A 26 6.16 -9.66 6.75
N LEU A 27 7.07 -9.43 5.83
CA LEU A 27 7.24 -10.28 4.65
C LEU A 27 8.14 -11.46 4.98
N GLN A 28 7.52 -12.61 5.13
CA GLN A 28 8.23 -13.88 5.32
C GLN A 28 9.06 -14.22 4.08
N GLU A 29 10.12 -15.03 4.25
CA GLU A 29 11.00 -15.44 3.16
C GLU A 29 10.26 -15.98 1.92
N PRO A 30 9.21 -16.82 2.04
CA PRO A 30 8.44 -17.27 0.88
C PRO A 30 7.78 -16.12 0.09
N GLN A 31 7.40 -15.02 0.74
CA GLN A 31 6.83 -13.85 0.08
C GLN A 31 7.89 -13.04 -0.68
N LEU A 32 9.09 -12.91 -0.11
CA LEU A 32 10.22 -12.28 -0.79
C LEU A 32 10.69 -13.11 -1.99
N MET A 33 10.72 -14.44 -1.86
CA MET A 33 11.01 -15.35 -2.96
C MET A 33 9.94 -15.29 -4.07
N LEU A 34 8.65 -15.23 -3.69
CA LEU A 34 7.55 -15.03 -4.64
C LEU A 34 7.74 -13.74 -5.43
N LEU A 35 8.03 -12.63 -4.73
CA LEU A 35 8.27 -11.33 -5.34
C LEU A 35 9.42 -11.39 -6.34
N GLU A 36 10.59 -11.88 -5.90
CA GLU A 36 11.78 -11.97 -6.76
C GLU A 36 11.54 -12.84 -8.00
N ARG A 37 10.87 -13.99 -7.83
CA ARG A 37 10.47 -14.84 -8.93
C ARG A 37 9.54 -14.15 -9.90
N ALA A 38 8.47 -13.50 -9.39
CA ALA A 38 7.48 -12.80 -10.22
C ALA A 38 8.13 -11.70 -11.07
N LEU A 39 9.10 -10.96 -10.49
CA LEU A 39 9.85 -9.92 -11.19
C LEU A 39 10.79 -10.50 -12.25
N SER A 40 11.50 -11.58 -11.92
CA SER A 40 12.49 -12.22 -12.82
C SER A 40 11.83 -12.93 -14.00
N GLU A 41 10.65 -13.53 -13.81
CA GLU A 41 9.93 -14.27 -14.85
C GLU A 41 9.25 -13.35 -15.90
N ALA A 42 9.14 -12.04 -15.63
CA ALA A 42 8.50 -11.09 -16.54
C ALA A 42 9.31 -9.79 -16.68
N PRO A 43 10.57 -9.86 -17.17
CA PRO A 43 11.46 -8.70 -17.25
C PRO A 43 10.95 -7.63 -18.22
N ASP A 44 10.12 -7.99 -19.19
CA ASP A 44 9.57 -7.08 -20.20
C ASP A 44 8.24 -6.43 -19.79
N ARG A 45 7.73 -6.76 -18.59
CA ARG A 45 6.49 -6.17 -18.07
C ARG A 45 6.79 -5.06 -17.07
N HIS A 46 5.85 -4.15 -16.93
CA HIS A 46 5.79 -3.21 -15.82
C HIS A 46 5.16 -3.89 -14.61
N HIS A 47 5.66 -3.59 -13.42
CA HIS A 47 5.21 -4.26 -12.20
C HIS A 47 4.55 -3.30 -11.22
N LEU A 48 3.42 -3.75 -10.66
CA LEU A 48 2.73 -3.16 -9.52
C LEU A 48 2.78 -4.17 -8.36
N ILE A 49 3.32 -3.75 -7.23
CA ILE A 49 3.41 -4.58 -6.03
C ILE A 49 2.36 -4.13 -5.03
N CYS A 50 1.57 -5.06 -4.52
CA CYS A 50 0.52 -4.78 -3.54
C CYS A 50 0.80 -5.56 -2.25
N LEU A 51 0.63 -4.90 -1.11
CA LEU A 51 0.66 -5.51 0.22
C LEU A 51 -0.30 -4.77 1.14
N HIS A 52 -0.53 -5.27 2.37
CA HIS A 52 -1.42 -4.58 3.29
C HIS A 52 -0.72 -3.48 4.09
N HIS A 53 0.43 -3.80 4.71
CA HIS A 53 1.10 -2.90 5.65
C HIS A 53 2.01 -1.89 4.95
N HIS A 54 1.99 -0.65 5.45
CA HIS A 54 2.82 0.44 4.90
C HIS A 54 4.32 0.16 5.07
N PRO A 55 5.12 0.29 3.98
CA PRO A 55 6.55 -0.01 4.01
C PRO A 55 7.42 1.24 4.22
N VAL A 56 6.82 2.40 4.49
CA VAL A 56 7.50 3.66 4.71
C VAL A 56 6.86 4.44 5.85
N ASP A 57 7.61 5.35 6.46
CA ASP A 57 7.04 6.30 7.40
C ASP A 57 5.99 7.17 6.70
N ILE A 58 4.85 7.30 7.33
CA ILE A 58 3.70 8.10 6.83
C ILE A 58 3.45 9.35 7.67
N GLY A 59 4.32 9.63 8.64
CA GLY A 59 4.23 10.78 9.52
C GLY A 59 3.20 10.66 10.65
N CYS A 60 2.61 9.47 10.86
CA CYS A 60 1.72 9.18 12.00
C CYS A 60 2.46 8.35 13.04
N GLN A 61 2.73 8.92 14.23
CA GLN A 61 3.54 8.25 15.24
C GLN A 61 2.92 6.94 15.76
N TRP A 62 1.62 6.93 16.02
CA TRP A 62 0.92 5.74 16.51
C TRP A 62 0.85 4.60 15.48
N MET A 63 0.99 4.91 14.18
CA MET A 63 1.03 3.91 13.12
C MET A 63 2.43 3.34 12.86
N ALA A 64 3.48 4.00 13.28
CA ALA A 64 4.84 3.56 13.03
C ALA A 64 5.13 2.12 13.54
N PRO A 65 4.70 1.70 14.75
CA PRO A 65 4.95 0.34 15.25
C PRO A 65 4.12 -0.75 14.56
N ILE A 66 3.08 -0.38 13.82
CA ILE A 66 2.16 -1.34 13.18
C ILE A 66 2.32 -1.43 11.65
N GLY A 67 3.33 -0.78 11.08
CA GLY A 67 3.72 -0.93 9.68
C GLY A 67 4.41 -2.25 9.36
N LEU A 68 5.01 -2.31 8.18
CA LEU A 68 5.85 -3.43 7.76
C LEU A 68 7.17 -3.41 8.56
N ARG A 69 7.48 -4.49 9.27
CA ARG A 69 8.66 -4.56 10.16
C ARG A 69 9.99 -4.77 9.43
N ASN A 70 9.96 -5.27 8.20
CA ASN A 70 11.16 -5.49 7.38
C ASN A 70 11.07 -4.82 6.00
N PRO A 71 10.79 -3.49 5.94
CA PRO A 71 10.65 -2.79 4.67
C PRO A 71 11.96 -2.78 3.86
N GLU A 72 13.12 -2.81 4.53
CA GLU A 72 14.42 -2.89 3.87
C GLU A 72 14.57 -4.17 3.02
N ALA A 73 14.01 -5.30 3.45
CA ALA A 73 14.03 -6.54 2.68
C ALA A 73 13.18 -6.40 1.39
N LEU A 74 12.02 -5.76 1.48
CA LEU A 74 11.20 -5.44 0.31
C LEU A 74 11.98 -4.56 -0.67
N PHE A 75 12.50 -3.43 -0.20
CA PHE A 75 13.20 -2.48 -1.07
C PHE A 75 14.52 -3.03 -1.61
N ALA A 76 15.21 -3.91 -0.89
CA ALA A 76 16.40 -4.60 -1.39
C ALA A 76 16.08 -5.50 -2.61
N VAL A 77 14.89 -6.12 -2.66
CA VAL A 77 14.45 -6.81 -3.86
C VAL A 77 14.11 -5.82 -4.96
N LEU A 78 13.24 -4.82 -4.68
CA LEU A 78 12.70 -3.91 -5.68
C LEU A 78 13.77 -3.11 -6.43
N GLN A 79 14.81 -2.66 -5.75
CA GLN A 79 15.89 -1.85 -6.35
C GLN A 79 16.69 -2.57 -7.45
N ARG A 80 16.61 -3.93 -7.51
CA ARG A 80 17.27 -4.73 -8.55
C ARG A 80 16.44 -4.82 -9.84
N PHE A 81 15.19 -4.34 -9.80
CA PHE A 81 14.23 -4.49 -10.89
C PHE A 81 13.64 -3.13 -11.30
N PRO A 82 14.28 -2.41 -12.24
CA PRO A 82 13.86 -1.06 -12.63
C PRO A 82 12.50 -1.00 -13.33
N GLN A 83 11.95 -2.15 -13.75
CA GLN A 83 10.60 -2.25 -14.31
C GLN A 83 9.48 -2.16 -13.26
N VAL A 84 9.79 -2.16 -11.95
CA VAL A 84 8.79 -1.90 -10.92
C VAL A 84 8.41 -0.41 -10.92
N ARG A 85 7.12 -0.13 -11.13
CA ARG A 85 6.58 1.23 -11.26
C ARG A 85 5.96 1.75 -9.98
N ALA A 86 5.30 0.87 -9.22
CA ALA A 86 4.62 1.30 -8.01
C ALA A 86 4.53 0.20 -6.94
N VAL A 87 4.43 0.65 -5.68
CA VAL A 87 3.99 -0.14 -4.54
C VAL A 87 2.69 0.46 -4.03
N LEU A 88 1.67 -0.37 -3.84
CA LEU A 88 0.36 0.01 -3.32
C LEU A 88 0.08 -0.74 -2.02
N TRP A 89 -0.41 -0.02 -1.01
CA TRP A 89 -0.78 -0.62 0.27
C TRP A 89 -2.10 -0.05 0.82
N GLY A 90 -2.66 -0.73 1.80
CA GLY A 90 -3.83 -0.33 2.57
C GLY A 90 -3.45 0.09 3.99
N HIS A 91 -4.14 -0.47 5.00
CA HIS A 91 -3.82 -0.38 6.43
C HIS A 91 -3.95 1.02 7.05
N VAL A 92 -3.38 2.03 6.42
CA VAL A 92 -3.23 3.38 6.97
C VAL A 92 -4.51 4.21 6.94
N HIS A 93 -5.54 3.77 6.20
CA HIS A 93 -6.79 4.49 6.01
C HIS A 93 -6.61 5.95 5.58
N GLN A 94 -5.56 6.20 4.80
CA GLN A 94 -5.19 7.51 4.26
C GLN A 94 -4.93 7.40 2.75
N SER A 95 -5.06 8.52 2.07
CA SER A 95 -4.65 8.63 0.67
C SER A 95 -3.24 9.17 0.59
N ILE A 96 -2.27 8.33 0.23
CA ILE A 96 -0.87 8.73 0.05
C ILE A 96 -0.50 8.54 -1.42
N ASP A 97 0.24 9.50 -1.97
CA ASP A 97 0.80 9.45 -3.31
C ASP A 97 2.15 10.19 -3.28
N THR A 98 3.22 9.44 -3.21
CA THR A 98 4.58 9.97 -3.10
C THR A 98 5.55 9.15 -3.93
N GLN A 99 6.82 9.52 -3.95
CA GLN A 99 7.85 8.86 -4.74
C GLN A 99 9.12 8.59 -3.92
N ARG A 100 9.78 7.48 -4.27
CA ARG A 100 11.12 7.14 -3.82
C ARG A 100 11.97 6.83 -5.05
N GLY A 101 12.73 7.83 -5.55
CA GLY A 101 13.33 7.77 -6.88
C GLY A 101 12.24 7.66 -7.95
N ASP A 102 12.35 6.68 -8.82
CA ASP A 102 11.35 6.42 -9.88
C ASP A 102 10.19 5.54 -9.42
N LEU A 103 10.24 5.00 -8.19
CA LEU A 103 9.21 4.15 -7.63
C LEU A 103 8.09 4.99 -7.02
N ARG A 104 6.85 4.83 -7.52
CA ARG A 104 5.69 5.48 -6.95
C ARG A 104 5.17 4.70 -5.75
N LEU A 105 4.87 5.39 -4.66
CA LEU A 105 4.43 4.85 -3.39
C LEU A 105 3.00 5.32 -3.10
N LEU A 106 2.06 4.38 -3.06
CA LEU A 106 0.63 4.66 -3.03
C LEU A 106 -0.05 3.99 -1.84
N ALA A 107 -0.85 4.75 -1.07
CA ALA A 107 -1.79 4.16 -0.13
C ALA A 107 -3.23 4.36 -0.60
N SER A 108 -4.06 3.34 -0.41
CA SER A 108 -5.50 3.44 -0.62
C SER A 108 -6.19 3.89 0.66
N PRO A 109 -7.14 4.82 0.59
CA PRO A 109 -8.02 5.11 1.73
C PRO A 109 -8.88 3.89 2.07
N SER A 110 -9.49 3.94 3.24
CA SER A 110 -10.45 2.91 3.66
C SER A 110 -11.82 3.10 3.00
N THR A 111 -12.52 2.01 2.78
CA THR A 111 -13.95 2.00 2.42
C THR A 111 -14.86 2.11 3.66
N CYS A 112 -14.25 2.38 4.81
CA CYS A 112 -14.90 2.62 6.11
C CYS A 112 -14.37 3.94 6.70
N VAL A 113 -13.90 3.94 7.95
CA VAL A 113 -13.31 5.09 8.64
C VAL A 113 -11.97 5.49 8.04
N GLN A 114 -11.67 6.78 8.04
CA GLN A 114 -10.35 7.30 7.73
C GLN A 114 -9.59 7.67 9.00
N PHE A 115 -8.24 7.74 8.92
CA PHE A 115 -7.40 8.20 10.03
C PHE A 115 -6.73 9.52 9.68
N THR A 116 -6.64 10.41 10.68
CA THR A 116 -6.08 11.76 10.50
C THR A 116 -4.58 11.68 10.14
N PRO A 117 -4.15 12.23 9.00
CA PRO A 117 -2.75 12.29 8.66
C PRO A 117 -1.93 13.10 9.67
N GLY A 118 -0.71 12.63 9.97
CA GLY A 118 0.23 13.34 10.83
C GLY A 118 -0.12 13.34 12.32
N SER A 119 -1.13 12.56 12.77
CA SER A 119 -1.51 12.50 14.17
C SER A 119 -0.48 11.74 15.02
N GLU A 120 -0.23 12.22 16.24
CA GLU A 120 0.63 11.56 17.22
C GLU A 120 -0.06 10.33 17.81
N ASP A 121 -1.34 10.52 18.21
CA ASP A 121 -2.22 9.48 18.74
C ASP A 121 -3.27 9.05 17.71
N PHE A 122 -3.97 7.95 18.00
CA PHE A 122 -5.09 7.51 17.20
C PHE A 122 -6.13 8.62 17.06
N GLN A 123 -6.46 8.98 15.83
CA GLN A 123 -7.50 9.96 15.55
C GLN A 123 -8.24 9.60 14.26
N ALA A 124 -9.56 9.44 14.34
CA ALA A 124 -10.41 9.29 13.18
C ALA A 124 -10.53 10.62 12.42
N ASP A 125 -10.62 10.53 11.08
CA ASP A 125 -10.83 11.67 10.20
C ASP A 125 -12.29 11.71 9.75
N SER A 126 -12.82 12.90 9.54
CA SER A 126 -14.17 13.14 9.00
C SER A 126 -14.28 12.85 7.48
N ALA A 127 -13.18 12.58 6.80
CA ALA A 127 -13.19 12.29 5.38
C ALA A 127 -14.04 11.06 5.05
N ALA A 128 -14.85 11.16 3.99
CA ALA A 128 -15.73 10.09 3.55
C ALA A 128 -14.96 8.82 3.16
N PRO A 129 -15.59 7.61 3.29
CA PRO A 129 -15.08 6.37 2.74
C PRO A 129 -14.73 6.51 1.27
N GLY A 130 -13.70 5.79 0.84
CA GLY A 130 -13.24 5.89 -0.53
C GLY A 130 -12.39 4.71 -0.98
N TYR A 131 -12.04 4.73 -2.24
CA TYR A 131 -11.13 3.76 -2.83
C TYR A 131 -10.18 4.45 -3.80
N ARG A 132 -9.03 3.84 -4.03
CA ARG A 132 -8.08 4.28 -5.05
C ARG A 132 -8.30 3.48 -6.33
N TRP A 133 -8.46 4.20 -7.44
CA TRP A 133 -8.45 3.60 -8.77
C TRP A 133 -7.07 3.78 -9.42
N LEU A 134 -6.71 2.85 -10.30
CA LEU A 134 -5.49 2.89 -11.09
C LEU A 134 -5.82 2.62 -12.55
N ARG A 135 -5.18 3.37 -13.44
CA ARG A 135 -5.14 3.10 -14.87
C ARG A 135 -3.69 2.79 -15.25
N LEU A 136 -3.47 1.56 -15.67
CA LEU A 136 -2.17 1.04 -16.07
C LEU A 136 -2.04 1.17 -17.59
N HIS A 137 -1.10 2.00 -18.06
CA HIS A 137 -0.86 2.21 -19.49
C HIS A 137 0.19 1.23 -20.01
N ASP A 138 0.10 0.87 -21.29
CA ASP A 138 1.01 -0.09 -21.92
C ASP A 138 2.48 0.35 -21.90
N ASP A 139 2.74 1.66 -21.81
CA ASP A 139 4.08 2.24 -21.72
C ASP A 139 4.66 2.31 -20.30
N GLY A 140 3.95 1.77 -19.30
CA GLY A 140 4.37 1.76 -17.91
C GLY A 140 3.99 3.01 -17.11
N ARG A 141 3.31 3.98 -17.72
CA ARG A 141 2.69 5.08 -16.96
C ARG A 141 1.52 4.55 -16.13
N LEU A 142 1.33 5.15 -14.98
CA LEU A 142 0.24 4.84 -14.08
C LEU A 142 -0.49 6.12 -13.70
N ASP A 143 -1.77 6.23 -14.10
CA ASP A 143 -2.66 7.27 -13.58
C ASP A 143 -3.44 6.71 -12.38
N THR A 144 -3.70 7.55 -11.41
CA THR A 144 -4.47 7.16 -10.22
C THR A 144 -5.18 8.35 -9.61
N GLY A 145 -6.23 8.06 -8.91
CA GLY A 145 -6.96 9.02 -8.08
C GLY A 145 -7.74 8.30 -7.00
N VAL A 146 -8.37 9.07 -6.14
CA VAL A 146 -9.25 8.59 -5.09
C VAL A 146 -10.66 9.06 -5.37
N SER A 147 -11.60 8.11 -5.36
CA SER A 147 -13.03 8.40 -5.35
C SER A 147 -13.58 8.18 -3.94
N ARG A 148 -14.44 9.10 -3.49
CA ARG A 148 -15.06 9.03 -2.17
C ARG A 148 -16.58 9.03 -2.30
N VAL A 149 -17.26 8.51 -1.29
CA VAL A 149 -18.73 8.53 -1.21
C VAL A 149 -19.19 9.95 -1.10
N GLU A 150 -20.06 10.39 -2.00
CA GLU A 150 -20.66 11.73 -1.99
C GLU A 150 -21.78 11.83 -0.94
N GLY A 151 -21.91 13.00 -0.31
CA GLY A 151 -22.96 13.28 0.68
C GLY A 151 -22.85 12.49 1.98
N PHE A 152 -21.73 11.77 2.20
CA PHE A 152 -21.48 11.09 3.46
C PHE A 152 -21.02 12.09 4.52
N VAL A 153 -21.72 12.12 5.65
CA VAL A 153 -21.33 12.92 6.82
C VAL A 153 -20.95 11.97 7.93
N PHE A 154 -19.75 12.12 8.43
CA PHE A 154 -19.23 11.38 9.58
C PHE A 154 -18.61 12.37 10.57
N GLU A 155 -19.12 12.37 11.79
CA GLU A 155 -18.60 13.16 12.90
C GLU A 155 -17.89 12.20 13.85
N PRO A 156 -16.55 12.17 13.86
CA PRO A 156 -15.80 11.31 14.77
C PRO A 156 -16.06 11.68 16.23
N ASP A 157 -16.31 10.68 17.06
CA ASP A 157 -16.34 10.87 18.51
C ASP A 157 -14.91 10.78 19.07
N TYR A 158 -14.30 11.93 19.30
CA TYR A 158 -12.93 12.03 19.84
C TYR A 158 -12.85 11.74 21.34
N SER A 159 -13.96 11.48 22.04
CA SER A 159 -13.97 11.06 23.45
C SER A 159 -13.63 9.57 23.60
N VAL A 160 -13.70 8.81 22.52
CA VAL A 160 -13.37 7.37 22.51
C VAL A 160 -11.93 7.21 22.08
N GLY A 161 -11.09 6.70 22.98
CA GLY A 161 -9.71 6.33 22.63
C GLY A 161 -9.68 5.15 21.65
N GLY A 162 -8.71 5.16 20.75
CA GLY A 162 -8.38 4.01 19.89
C GLY A 162 -7.58 2.94 20.66
N TYR A 163 -7.11 1.94 19.93
CA TYR A 163 -6.38 0.75 20.39
C TYR A 163 -5.33 0.99 21.48
#